data_544dd79bb75bab81db5b763d746ab14d
#
_entry.id   544dd79bb75bab81db5b763d746ab14d
#
_cell.length_a   1.000
_cell.length_b   1.000
_cell.length_c   1.000
_cell.angle_alpha   90.00
_cell.angle_beta   90.00
_cell.angle_gamma   90.00
#
_symmetry.space_group_name_H-M   'P 1'
#
loop_
_entity.id
_entity.type
_entity.pdbx_description
1 polymer ?
#
loop_
_entity_poly.entity_id
_entity_poly.type
_entity_poly.pdbx_seq_one_letter_code
_entity_poly.pdbx_strand_id
1 'polypeptide(L)'
;MTKKIVALAGDGIGPEIMEAGLQVLAAVADKFGFTYHVTEKDFGGAGIDAEGHPLPQSTLEAAKEADAILLAAIGSPQYDNVPVRPEQGLLALRKELELYANIRPVKIFDALKHLSPLKAERIAGVDFVVVRELTGGIYFGEHILEDKSARDINDYSYEEVERIVRKAFDIARGRRKRVTSIDKQNVLATSKLWRRVADEVAKDYPDVTLEHQLVDSAAMLMITNPAKFDVVVTENLFGDILSDESSVLSGTLGVMPSASHSATGPSLYEPIHGSAPDIAGQGIANPISMILSVAMMLRDSFAELEAAEAIEAAVENTLAQGILTRDLGGQVGTAQMTESIINNL
;
A
#
# COMPACT_ATOMS: atom_id res chain seq x y z
N MET A 1 -20.47 9.37 14.18
CA MET A 1 -20.47 10.27 12.99
C MET A 1 -20.42 9.41 11.75
N THR A 2 -21.07 9.84 10.66
CA THR A 2 -21.00 9.13 9.38
C THR A 2 -19.62 9.34 8.76
N LYS A 3 -18.91 8.26 8.44
CA LYS A 3 -17.57 8.29 7.80
C LYS A 3 -17.71 8.70 6.33
N LYS A 4 -16.88 9.61 5.84
CA LYS A 4 -16.88 10.07 4.45
C LYS A 4 -15.75 9.39 3.68
N ILE A 5 -16.08 8.66 2.65
CA ILE A 5 -15.14 7.92 1.81
C ILE A 5 -15.23 8.45 0.37
N VAL A 6 -14.09 8.75 -0.24
CA VAL A 6 -14.01 8.95 -1.68
C VAL A 6 -13.52 7.67 -2.32
N ALA A 7 -14.26 7.16 -3.31
CA ALA A 7 -13.91 5.97 -4.07
C ALA A 7 -13.45 6.37 -5.48
N LEU A 8 -12.22 6.00 -5.81
CA LEU A 8 -11.55 6.22 -7.08
C LEU A 8 -11.35 4.87 -7.76
N ALA A 9 -12.32 4.47 -8.58
CA ALA A 9 -12.26 3.17 -9.27
C ALA A 9 -11.10 3.13 -10.28
N GLY A 10 -10.83 4.23 -10.97
CA GLY A 10 -9.73 4.38 -11.90
C GLY A 10 -9.91 3.53 -13.17
N ASP A 11 -8.87 2.76 -13.54
CA ASP A 11 -8.70 2.15 -14.85
C ASP A 11 -8.71 0.61 -14.79
N GLY A 12 -8.88 -0.02 -15.95
CA GLY A 12 -8.72 -1.46 -16.14
C GLY A 12 -9.63 -2.30 -15.25
N ILE A 13 -9.05 -3.14 -14.39
CA ILE A 13 -9.81 -3.95 -13.42
C ILE A 13 -10.33 -3.14 -12.24
N GLY A 14 -9.94 -1.86 -12.13
CA GLY A 14 -10.28 -0.99 -11.00
C GLY A 14 -11.77 -0.96 -10.66
N PRO A 15 -12.69 -0.72 -11.63
CA PRO A 15 -14.14 -0.71 -11.36
C PRO A 15 -14.66 -2.01 -10.73
N GLU A 16 -14.26 -3.18 -11.25
CA GLU A 16 -14.76 -4.47 -10.73
C GLU A 16 -14.22 -4.82 -9.34
N ILE A 17 -12.97 -4.47 -9.03
CA ILE A 17 -12.43 -4.72 -7.69
C ILE A 17 -12.87 -3.67 -6.67
N MET A 18 -13.14 -2.43 -7.08
CA MET A 18 -13.73 -1.39 -6.23
C MET A 18 -15.13 -1.79 -5.79
N GLU A 19 -15.96 -2.25 -6.74
CA GLU A 19 -17.29 -2.75 -6.43
C GLU A 19 -17.25 -3.89 -5.39
N ALA A 20 -16.31 -4.84 -5.57
CA ALA A 20 -16.09 -5.92 -4.61
C ALA A 20 -15.73 -5.40 -3.21
N GLY A 21 -14.80 -4.44 -3.13
CA GLY A 21 -14.42 -3.80 -1.87
C GLY A 21 -15.60 -3.09 -1.19
N LEU A 22 -16.41 -2.36 -1.95
CA LEU A 22 -17.58 -1.66 -1.43
C LEU A 22 -18.72 -2.62 -0.99
N GLN A 23 -18.89 -3.77 -1.65
CA GLN A 23 -19.83 -4.81 -1.22
C GLN A 23 -19.42 -5.41 0.13
N VAL A 24 -18.14 -5.69 0.34
CA VAL A 24 -17.62 -6.17 1.62
C VAL A 24 -17.74 -5.08 2.71
N LEU A 25 -17.46 -3.82 2.36
CA LEU A 25 -17.65 -2.69 3.27
C LEU A 25 -19.12 -2.57 3.72
N ALA A 26 -20.07 -2.74 2.80
CA ALA A 26 -21.50 -2.70 3.12
C ALA A 26 -21.88 -3.83 4.09
N ALA A 27 -21.46 -5.05 3.81
CA ALA A 27 -21.75 -6.21 4.65
C ALA A 27 -21.18 -6.07 6.07
N VAL A 28 -19.95 -5.59 6.19
CA VAL A 28 -19.32 -5.42 7.51
C VAL A 28 -19.88 -4.21 8.26
N ALA A 29 -20.29 -3.14 7.57
CA ALA A 29 -20.93 -1.99 8.19
C ALA A 29 -22.30 -2.34 8.78
N ASP A 30 -23.08 -3.16 8.08
CA ASP A 30 -24.36 -3.69 8.58
C ASP A 30 -24.13 -4.59 9.81
N LYS A 31 -23.15 -5.48 9.74
CA LYS A 31 -22.83 -6.40 10.85
C LYS A 31 -22.35 -5.70 12.12
N PHE A 32 -21.51 -4.67 12.01
CA PHE A 32 -20.89 -3.97 13.15
C PHE A 32 -21.57 -2.65 13.51
N GLY A 33 -22.58 -2.21 12.72
CA GLY A 33 -23.46 -1.09 13.07
C GLY A 33 -22.84 0.30 12.92
N PHE A 34 -21.89 0.50 11.99
CA PHE A 34 -21.35 1.83 11.69
C PHE A 34 -21.92 2.39 10.38
N THR A 35 -21.90 3.72 10.24
CA THR A 35 -22.44 4.41 9.06
C THR A 35 -21.34 5.12 8.27
N TYR A 36 -21.44 5.06 6.96
CA TYR A 36 -20.52 5.70 6.04
C TYR A 36 -21.28 6.29 4.83
N HIS A 37 -20.60 7.17 4.10
CA HIS A 37 -21.06 7.72 2.83
C HIS A 37 -19.93 7.63 1.83
N VAL A 38 -20.18 7.04 0.66
CA VAL A 38 -19.23 6.94 -0.44
C VAL A 38 -19.57 7.99 -1.50
N THR A 39 -18.56 8.73 -1.91
CA THR A 39 -18.61 9.62 -3.08
C THR A 39 -17.66 9.05 -4.14
N GLU A 40 -18.22 8.58 -5.25
CA GLU A 40 -17.44 8.12 -6.39
C GLU A 40 -16.94 9.29 -7.23
N LYS A 41 -15.69 9.23 -7.69
CA LYS A 41 -15.05 10.27 -8.49
C LYS A 41 -14.17 9.67 -9.58
N ASP A 42 -14.12 10.35 -10.74
CA ASP A 42 -13.23 9.99 -11.83
C ASP A 42 -11.78 10.32 -11.48
N PHE A 43 -10.86 9.39 -11.82
CA PHE A 43 -9.45 9.51 -11.53
C PHE A 43 -8.61 8.66 -12.51
N GLY A 44 -7.34 9.04 -12.72
CA GLY A 44 -6.47 8.34 -13.66
C GLY A 44 -6.91 8.53 -15.10
N GLY A 45 -6.98 7.46 -15.87
CA GLY A 45 -7.47 7.47 -17.25
C GLY A 45 -8.94 7.89 -17.35
N ALA A 46 -9.78 7.41 -16.43
CA ALA A 46 -11.17 7.83 -16.34
C ALA A 46 -11.30 9.36 -16.15
N GLY A 47 -10.44 9.96 -15.33
CA GLY A 47 -10.38 11.42 -15.17
C GLY A 47 -9.94 12.16 -16.45
N ILE A 48 -8.98 11.58 -17.18
CA ILE A 48 -8.54 12.15 -18.47
C ILE A 48 -9.69 12.08 -19.49
N ASP A 49 -10.39 10.96 -19.57
CA ASP A 49 -11.51 10.81 -20.50
C ASP A 49 -12.68 11.73 -20.18
N ALA A 50 -12.98 11.94 -18.90
CA ALA A 50 -14.09 12.77 -18.45
C ALA A 50 -13.78 14.29 -18.52
N GLU A 51 -12.61 14.73 -18.05
CA GLU A 51 -12.29 16.14 -17.84
C GLU A 51 -10.92 16.57 -18.44
N GLY A 52 -10.21 15.67 -19.16
CA GLY A 52 -8.89 15.96 -19.74
C GLY A 52 -7.74 16.01 -18.74
N HIS A 53 -7.97 15.63 -17.49
CA HIS A 53 -6.96 15.66 -16.42
C HIS A 53 -7.02 14.41 -15.52
N PRO A 54 -5.87 13.78 -15.18
CA PRO A 54 -5.86 12.54 -14.39
C PRO A 54 -6.28 12.74 -12.93
N LEU A 55 -6.29 13.95 -12.44
CA LEU A 55 -6.84 14.37 -11.15
C LEU A 55 -7.76 15.57 -11.37
N PRO A 56 -9.04 15.37 -11.71
CA PRO A 56 -10.01 16.46 -11.83
C PRO A 56 -10.08 17.31 -10.57
N GLN A 57 -10.34 18.61 -10.73
CA GLN A 57 -10.44 19.52 -9.60
C GLN A 57 -11.53 19.09 -8.61
N SER A 58 -12.68 18.64 -9.14
CA SER A 58 -13.80 18.14 -8.32
C SER A 58 -13.44 16.88 -7.50
N THR A 59 -12.53 16.05 -8.03
CA THR A 59 -11.99 14.88 -7.34
C THR A 59 -11.05 15.28 -6.21
N LEU A 60 -10.15 16.22 -6.45
CA LEU A 60 -9.23 16.74 -5.44
C LEU A 60 -9.97 17.41 -4.28
N GLU A 61 -11.00 18.21 -4.58
CA GLU A 61 -11.83 18.87 -3.55
C GLU A 61 -12.55 17.82 -2.68
N ALA A 62 -13.19 16.82 -3.31
CA ALA A 62 -13.83 15.74 -2.58
C ALA A 62 -12.84 14.94 -1.73
N ALA A 63 -11.64 14.66 -2.27
CA ALA A 63 -10.58 13.96 -1.55
C ALA A 63 -10.12 14.73 -0.30
N LYS A 64 -9.96 16.07 -0.39
CA LYS A 64 -9.59 16.92 0.77
C LYS A 64 -10.65 16.95 1.87
N GLU A 65 -11.93 16.75 1.55
CA GLU A 65 -13.04 16.75 2.51
C GLU A 65 -13.38 15.36 3.05
N ALA A 66 -12.76 14.30 2.53
CA ALA A 66 -13.00 12.93 2.95
C ALA A 66 -12.30 12.60 4.28
N ASP A 67 -12.79 11.57 4.95
CA ASP A 67 -12.08 10.95 6.09
C ASP A 67 -11.07 9.89 5.60
N ALA A 68 -11.34 9.28 4.44
CA ALA A 68 -10.46 8.31 3.79
C ALA A 68 -10.73 8.22 2.27
N ILE A 69 -9.74 7.74 1.53
CA ILE A 69 -9.81 7.54 0.08
C ILE A 69 -9.51 6.08 -0.23
N LEU A 70 -10.37 5.45 -1.03
CA LEU A 70 -10.13 4.15 -1.64
C LEU A 70 -9.76 4.37 -3.10
N LEU A 71 -8.63 3.84 -3.54
CA LEU A 71 -8.20 3.83 -4.93
C LEU A 71 -8.03 2.38 -5.38
N ALA A 72 -8.62 2.00 -6.53
CA ALA A 72 -8.50 0.62 -6.98
C ALA A 72 -7.28 0.40 -7.86
N ALA A 73 -7.25 0.98 -9.05
CA ALA A 73 -6.10 0.85 -9.94
C ALA A 73 -6.03 2.00 -10.95
N ILE A 74 -4.85 2.31 -11.44
CA ILE A 74 -4.64 3.31 -12.50
C ILE A 74 -3.67 2.80 -13.55
N GLY A 75 -3.72 3.44 -14.71
CA GLY A 75 -2.87 3.15 -15.85
C GLY A 75 -3.61 2.40 -16.95
N SER A 76 -3.39 2.87 -18.21
CA SER A 76 -3.92 2.21 -19.38
C SER A 76 -2.95 2.41 -20.55
N PRO A 77 -2.70 1.37 -21.38
CA PRO A 77 -1.77 1.44 -22.51
C PRO A 77 -2.10 2.55 -23.52
N GLN A 78 -3.36 2.99 -23.59
CA GLN A 78 -3.77 4.10 -24.47
C GLN A 78 -3.08 5.42 -24.14
N TYR A 79 -2.56 5.58 -22.90
CA TYR A 79 -1.85 6.80 -22.46
C TYR A 79 -0.32 6.68 -22.48
N ASP A 80 0.28 5.56 -22.93
CA ASP A 80 1.74 5.34 -22.89
C ASP A 80 2.53 6.37 -23.73
N ASN A 81 1.94 6.85 -24.80
CA ASN A 81 2.60 7.73 -25.75
C ASN A 81 2.01 9.17 -25.80
N VAL A 82 1.29 9.56 -24.74
CA VAL A 82 0.70 10.92 -24.65
C VAL A 82 1.32 11.70 -23.49
N PRO A 83 1.30 13.06 -23.55
CA PRO A 83 1.92 13.89 -22.50
C PRO A 83 1.24 13.78 -21.14
N VAL A 84 -0.08 13.51 -21.13
CA VAL A 84 -0.87 13.42 -19.90
C VAL A 84 -1.12 11.95 -19.59
N ARG A 85 -0.65 11.48 -18.45
CA ARG A 85 -0.72 10.08 -18.03
C ARG A 85 -1.50 9.90 -16.71
N PRO A 86 -2.20 8.79 -16.55
CA PRO A 86 -2.91 8.47 -15.28
C PRO A 86 -2.05 8.58 -14.04
N GLU A 87 -0.79 8.12 -14.10
CA GLU A 87 0.16 8.08 -12.96
C GLU A 87 0.47 9.48 -12.43
N GLN A 88 0.43 10.51 -13.29
CA GLN A 88 0.61 11.91 -12.87
C GLN A 88 -0.48 12.34 -11.88
N GLY A 89 -1.70 11.78 -12.00
CA GLY A 89 -2.80 12.02 -11.06
C GLY A 89 -2.46 11.52 -9.67
N LEU A 90 -1.88 10.31 -9.54
CA LEU A 90 -1.50 9.75 -8.25
C LEU A 90 -0.37 10.56 -7.59
N LEU A 91 0.64 10.94 -8.35
CA LEU A 91 1.73 11.77 -7.83
C LEU A 91 1.20 13.14 -7.35
N ALA A 92 0.28 13.75 -8.12
CA ALA A 92 -0.36 15.00 -7.73
C ALA A 92 -1.22 14.84 -6.47
N LEU A 93 -2.03 13.78 -6.38
CA LEU A 93 -2.86 13.50 -5.22
C LEU A 93 -2.03 13.28 -3.96
N ARG A 94 -0.94 12.49 -4.05
CA ARG A 94 0.00 12.27 -2.94
C ARG A 94 0.62 13.56 -2.44
N LYS A 95 1.00 14.45 -3.36
CA LYS A 95 1.57 15.76 -3.05
C LYS A 95 0.54 16.69 -2.39
N GLU A 96 -0.65 16.80 -2.99
CA GLU A 96 -1.72 17.70 -2.53
C GLU A 96 -2.29 17.32 -1.14
N LEU A 97 -2.24 16.04 -0.79
CA LEU A 97 -2.69 15.51 0.49
C LEU A 97 -1.54 15.25 1.47
N GLU A 98 -0.30 15.57 1.08
CA GLU A 98 0.90 15.33 1.89
C GLU A 98 1.00 13.90 2.41
N LEU A 99 0.76 12.92 1.52
CA LEU A 99 0.83 11.49 1.86
C LEU A 99 2.31 11.07 1.98
N TYR A 100 2.86 11.13 3.19
CA TYR A 100 4.29 10.97 3.42
C TYR A 100 4.71 9.54 3.78
N ALA A 101 3.80 8.72 4.29
CA ALA A 101 4.11 7.39 4.79
C ALA A 101 3.35 6.32 4.00
N ASN A 102 4.04 5.54 3.19
CA ASN A 102 3.46 4.38 2.52
C ASN A 102 3.70 3.13 3.37
N ILE A 103 2.61 2.46 3.71
CA ILE A 103 2.56 1.28 4.58
C ILE A 103 2.20 0.07 3.74
N ARG A 104 3.09 -0.90 3.67
CA ARG A 104 2.92 -2.14 2.89
C ARG A 104 3.09 -3.36 3.81
N PRO A 105 2.01 -3.96 4.30
CA PRO A 105 2.07 -5.21 5.06
C PRO A 105 2.50 -6.38 4.15
N VAL A 106 3.37 -7.23 4.68
CA VAL A 106 3.82 -8.47 4.03
C VAL A 106 3.45 -9.62 4.97
N LYS A 107 2.34 -10.29 4.66
CA LYS A 107 1.85 -11.47 5.38
C LYS A 107 1.72 -12.64 4.41
N ILE A 108 2.15 -13.82 4.83
CA ILE A 108 2.01 -15.04 4.04
C ILE A 108 0.78 -15.80 4.53
N PHE A 109 -0.21 -15.95 3.66
CA PHE A 109 -1.38 -16.79 3.93
C PHE A 109 -1.00 -18.27 3.82
N ASP A 110 -1.37 -19.06 4.82
CA ASP A 110 -1.02 -20.49 4.87
C ASP A 110 -1.49 -21.25 3.64
N ALA A 111 -2.68 -20.94 3.15
CA ALA A 111 -3.26 -21.53 1.93
C ALA A 111 -2.47 -21.21 0.66
N LEU A 112 -1.71 -20.11 0.63
CA LEU A 112 -0.98 -19.63 -0.55
C LEU A 112 0.53 -19.86 -0.50
N LYS A 113 1.05 -20.54 0.53
CA LYS A 113 2.50 -20.81 0.67
C LYS A 113 3.12 -21.49 -0.55
N HIS A 114 2.33 -22.28 -1.28
CA HIS A 114 2.78 -22.99 -2.48
C HIS A 114 3.08 -22.06 -3.68
N LEU A 115 2.57 -20.81 -3.66
CA LEU A 115 2.84 -19.81 -4.71
C LEU A 115 4.18 -19.10 -4.51
N SER A 116 4.72 -19.10 -3.29
CA SER A 116 6.01 -18.49 -3.02
C SER A 116 7.14 -19.20 -3.77
N PRO A 117 8.06 -18.46 -4.39
CA PRO A 117 9.25 -19.05 -5.01
C PRO A 117 10.26 -19.57 -3.97
N LEU A 118 10.07 -19.25 -2.69
CA LEU A 118 10.93 -19.69 -1.61
C LEU A 118 10.41 -20.98 -0.97
N LYS A 119 11.32 -21.75 -0.38
CA LYS A 119 10.96 -22.94 0.39
C LYS A 119 10.08 -22.58 1.57
N ALA A 120 9.11 -23.42 1.90
CA ALA A 120 8.14 -23.19 2.97
C ALA A 120 8.79 -22.84 4.33
N GLU A 121 9.94 -23.46 4.65
CA GLU A 121 10.71 -23.18 5.87
C GLU A 121 11.28 -21.75 5.93
N ARG A 122 11.46 -21.09 4.78
CA ARG A 122 11.99 -19.72 4.70
C ARG A 122 10.91 -18.67 4.91
N ILE A 123 9.68 -19.01 4.55
CA ILE A 123 8.52 -18.11 4.64
C ILE A 123 7.66 -18.37 5.87
N ALA A 124 7.98 -19.37 6.68
CA ALA A 124 7.26 -19.68 7.90
C ALA A 124 7.31 -18.50 8.89
N GLY A 125 6.14 -18.03 9.34
CA GLY A 125 6.02 -16.94 10.31
C GLY A 125 6.42 -15.57 9.77
N VAL A 126 6.48 -15.38 8.45
CA VAL A 126 6.71 -14.08 7.83
C VAL A 126 5.47 -13.20 8.02
N ASP A 127 5.65 -12.14 8.76
CA ASP A 127 4.69 -11.07 9.01
C ASP A 127 5.46 -9.81 9.39
N PHE A 128 5.65 -8.91 8.44
CA PHE A 128 6.30 -7.62 8.68
C PHE A 128 5.66 -6.51 7.86
N VAL A 129 6.00 -5.28 8.18
CA VAL A 129 5.47 -4.09 7.49
C VAL A 129 6.63 -3.27 6.95
N VAL A 130 6.56 -2.87 5.69
CA VAL A 130 7.46 -1.87 5.11
C VAL A 130 6.83 -0.49 5.24
N VAL A 131 7.53 0.42 5.90
CA VAL A 131 7.19 1.84 6.07
C VAL A 131 8.14 2.64 5.20
N ARG A 132 7.66 3.05 4.03
CA ARG A 132 8.40 3.81 3.01
C ARG A 132 8.10 5.29 3.15
N GLU A 133 9.12 6.13 3.27
CA GLU A 133 8.96 7.57 3.09
C GLU A 133 8.54 7.84 1.63
N LEU A 134 7.57 8.73 1.39
CA LEU A 134 6.92 8.84 0.10
C LEU A 134 7.02 10.22 -0.57
N THR A 135 7.53 11.24 0.12
CA THR A 135 7.48 12.64 -0.35
C THR A 135 8.83 13.31 -0.51
N GLY A 136 9.91 12.64 -0.14
CA GLY A 136 11.28 13.13 -0.25
C GLY A 136 12.17 12.27 -1.14
N GLY A 137 13.45 12.54 -1.08
CA GLY A 137 14.48 11.76 -1.72
C GLY A 137 14.62 12.00 -3.22
N ILE A 138 15.23 11.03 -3.88
CA ILE A 138 15.61 11.14 -5.30
C ILE A 138 14.41 11.30 -6.24
N TYR A 139 13.20 10.84 -5.88
CA TYR A 139 12.01 10.98 -6.71
C TYR A 139 11.44 12.39 -6.74
N PHE A 140 11.78 13.22 -5.75
CA PHE A 140 11.29 14.59 -5.63
C PHE A 140 12.39 15.65 -5.72
N GLY A 141 13.64 15.23 -5.82
CA GLY A 141 14.79 16.10 -6.04
C GLY A 141 14.84 16.68 -7.45
N GLU A 142 15.83 17.49 -7.71
CA GLU A 142 16.07 18.03 -9.04
C GLU A 142 16.62 16.94 -9.98
N HIS A 143 16.02 16.82 -11.18
CA HIS A 143 16.45 15.92 -12.24
C HIS A 143 16.99 16.71 -13.42
N ILE A 144 18.25 16.47 -13.80
CA ILE A 144 18.89 17.13 -14.94
C ILE A 144 19.31 16.05 -15.93
N LEU A 145 18.81 16.16 -17.16
CA LEU A 145 19.19 15.31 -18.29
C LEU A 145 19.73 16.18 -19.42
N GLU A 146 21.01 16.00 -19.75
CA GLU A 146 21.71 16.63 -20.84
C GLU A 146 22.11 15.58 -21.89
N ASP A 147 22.59 16.00 -23.06
CA ASP A 147 22.98 15.08 -24.15
C ASP A 147 24.04 14.02 -23.74
N LYS A 148 24.91 14.35 -22.80
CA LYS A 148 26.04 13.49 -22.41
C LYS A 148 26.21 13.30 -20.91
N SER A 149 25.33 13.88 -20.10
CA SER A 149 25.34 13.77 -18.64
C SER A 149 23.95 13.77 -18.07
N ALA A 150 23.78 13.15 -16.91
CA ALA A 150 22.53 13.20 -16.15
C ALA A 150 22.87 13.30 -14.65
N ARG A 151 21.99 13.97 -13.89
CA ARG A 151 22.12 14.11 -12.45
C ARG A 151 20.74 14.08 -11.80
N ASP A 152 20.59 13.29 -10.76
CA ASP A 152 19.46 13.28 -9.87
C ASP A 152 19.92 13.67 -8.45
N ILE A 153 19.19 14.54 -7.78
CA ILE A 153 19.48 14.98 -6.42
C ILE A 153 18.63 14.17 -5.45
N ASN A 154 19.30 13.47 -4.51
CA ASN A 154 18.66 12.83 -3.37
C ASN A 154 18.76 13.77 -2.16
N ASP A 155 17.63 14.32 -1.73
CA ASP A 155 17.57 15.30 -0.64
C ASP A 155 16.56 14.87 0.43
N TYR A 156 16.94 15.02 1.69
CA TYR A 156 16.10 14.76 2.87
C TYR A 156 16.35 15.80 3.95
N SER A 157 15.28 16.38 4.48
CA SER A 157 15.33 17.19 5.70
C SER A 157 15.28 16.31 6.96
N TYR A 158 15.62 16.92 8.11
CA TYR A 158 15.49 16.27 9.42
C TYR A 158 14.03 15.89 9.70
N GLU A 159 13.11 16.80 9.43
CA GLU A 159 11.68 16.66 9.70
C GLU A 159 11.03 15.55 8.87
N GLU A 160 11.43 15.40 7.62
CA GLU A 160 10.95 14.30 6.76
C GLU A 160 11.37 12.94 7.32
N VAL A 161 12.62 12.82 7.75
CA VAL A 161 13.11 11.57 8.35
C VAL A 161 12.46 11.32 9.71
N GLU A 162 12.35 12.35 10.55
CA GLU A 162 11.78 12.22 11.89
C GLU A 162 10.33 11.71 11.82
N ARG A 163 9.48 12.32 10.99
CA ARG A 163 8.06 11.95 10.92
C ARG A 163 7.84 10.50 10.47
N ILE A 164 8.62 10.03 9.49
CA ILE A 164 8.45 8.65 9.00
C ILE A 164 9.00 7.63 9.99
N VAL A 165 10.11 7.94 10.65
CA VAL A 165 10.68 7.08 11.69
C VAL A 165 9.73 6.98 12.88
N ARG A 166 9.16 8.09 13.37
CA ARG A 166 8.13 8.07 14.41
C ARG A 166 6.94 7.21 14.03
N LYS A 167 6.44 7.33 12.79
CA LYS A 167 5.35 6.48 12.28
C LYS A 167 5.69 4.99 12.37
N ALA A 168 6.92 4.62 12.02
CA ALA A 168 7.37 3.23 12.11
C ALA A 168 7.44 2.73 13.57
N PHE A 169 7.89 3.55 14.49
CA PHE A 169 7.92 3.20 15.91
C PHE A 169 6.51 3.06 16.51
N ASP A 170 5.58 3.94 16.11
CA ASP A 170 4.17 3.84 16.55
C ASP A 170 3.53 2.54 16.05
N ILE A 171 3.77 2.16 14.79
CA ILE A 171 3.32 0.88 14.24
C ILE A 171 3.95 -0.29 15.02
N ALA A 172 5.24 -0.23 15.33
CA ALA A 172 5.95 -1.29 16.03
C ALA A 172 5.42 -1.52 17.46
N ARG A 173 4.92 -0.49 18.15
CA ARG A 173 4.28 -0.62 19.47
C ARG A 173 3.08 -1.57 19.48
N GLY A 174 2.31 -1.60 18.39
CA GLY A 174 1.19 -2.52 18.19
C GLY A 174 1.60 -3.91 17.67
N ARG A 175 2.91 -4.15 17.45
CA ARG A 175 3.46 -5.38 16.88
C ARG A 175 4.51 -6.00 17.81
N ARG A 176 5.59 -6.56 17.24
CA ARG A 176 6.65 -7.25 18.01
C ARG A 176 7.70 -6.31 18.60
N LYS A 177 7.44 -4.99 18.55
CA LYS A 177 8.27 -3.93 19.14
C LYS A 177 9.71 -3.90 18.61
N ARG A 178 9.87 -4.12 17.29
CA ARG A 178 11.16 -4.06 16.62
C ARG A 178 11.05 -3.19 15.36
N VAL A 179 11.93 -2.20 15.23
CA VAL A 179 12.12 -1.40 14.03
C VAL A 179 13.49 -1.72 13.42
N THR A 180 13.50 -2.04 12.13
CA THR A 180 14.72 -2.13 11.33
C THR A 180 14.79 -0.93 10.40
N SER A 181 15.67 0.01 10.72
CA SER A 181 15.96 1.18 9.86
C SER A 181 16.96 0.79 8.79
N ILE A 182 16.57 0.95 7.52
CA ILE A 182 17.37 0.57 6.36
C ILE A 182 17.91 1.82 5.68
N ASP A 183 19.22 1.85 5.44
CA ASP A 183 19.94 2.98 4.87
C ASP A 183 21.19 2.54 4.06
N LYS A 184 21.93 3.50 3.52
CA LYS A 184 23.25 3.31 2.90
C LYS A 184 24.29 4.26 3.50
N GLN A 185 24.32 4.35 4.83
CA GLN A 185 25.10 5.36 5.56
C GLN A 185 26.62 5.28 5.34
N ASN A 186 27.11 4.11 4.92
CA ASN A 186 28.54 3.94 4.59
C ASN A 186 28.95 4.71 3.32
N VAL A 187 28.00 5.20 2.51
CA VAL A 187 28.24 5.95 1.26
C VAL A 187 27.53 7.29 1.26
N LEU A 188 26.20 7.33 1.54
CA LEU A 188 25.36 8.49 1.28
C LEU A 188 25.27 9.43 2.49
N ALA A 189 25.33 10.74 2.22
CA ALA A 189 25.15 11.78 3.23
C ALA A 189 23.72 11.78 3.80
N THR A 190 22.71 11.62 2.93
CA THR A 190 21.29 11.50 3.32
C THR A 190 21.07 10.32 4.26
N SER A 191 21.68 9.18 4.01
CA SER A 191 21.59 8.00 4.89
C SER A 191 22.34 8.20 6.22
N LYS A 192 23.36 9.03 6.28
CA LYS A 192 24.00 9.42 7.55
C LYS A 192 23.07 10.29 8.39
N LEU A 193 22.37 11.24 7.76
CA LEU A 193 21.32 12.01 8.43
C LEU A 193 20.21 11.07 8.91
N TRP A 194 19.71 10.20 8.04
CA TRP A 194 18.66 9.22 8.33
C TRP A 194 18.97 8.42 9.60
N ARG A 195 20.15 7.82 9.68
CA ARG A 195 20.56 7.02 10.84
C ARG A 195 20.62 7.82 12.11
N ARG A 196 21.21 9.03 12.07
CA ARG A 196 21.27 9.93 13.21
C ARG A 196 19.88 10.27 13.75
N VAL A 197 18.95 10.62 12.85
CA VAL A 197 17.57 10.95 13.25
C VAL A 197 16.86 9.71 13.81
N ALA A 198 17.04 8.53 13.22
CA ALA A 198 16.47 7.30 13.76
C ALA A 198 16.98 6.98 15.17
N ASP A 199 18.28 7.19 15.44
CA ASP A 199 18.87 7.02 16.77
C ASP A 199 18.34 8.05 17.78
N GLU A 200 18.06 9.27 17.34
CA GLU A 200 17.48 10.33 18.18
C GLU A 200 16.02 10.01 18.52
N VAL A 201 15.20 9.64 17.54
CA VAL A 201 13.79 9.25 17.74
C VAL A 201 13.67 8.02 18.65
N ALA A 202 14.55 7.05 18.51
CA ALA A 202 14.52 5.81 19.32
C ALA A 202 14.57 6.09 20.83
N LYS A 203 15.16 7.21 21.27
CA LYS A 203 15.21 7.60 22.69
C LYS A 203 13.83 7.86 23.29
N ASP A 204 12.86 8.28 22.46
CA ASP A 204 11.47 8.51 22.85
C ASP A 204 10.64 7.21 22.92
N TYR A 205 11.22 6.09 22.44
CA TYR A 205 10.57 4.78 22.35
C TYR A 205 11.38 3.68 23.04
N PRO A 206 11.64 3.79 24.37
CA PRO A 206 12.50 2.85 25.09
C PRO A 206 11.93 1.42 25.14
N ASP A 207 10.66 1.24 24.79
CA ASP A 207 9.96 -0.03 24.70
C ASP A 207 10.08 -0.73 23.34
N VAL A 208 10.72 -0.09 22.34
CA VAL A 208 10.90 -0.60 20.98
C VAL A 208 12.39 -0.75 20.66
N THR A 209 12.79 -1.90 20.15
CA THR A 209 14.17 -2.12 19.72
C THR A 209 14.42 -1.55 18.33
N LEU A 210 15.45 -0.69 18.19
CA LEU A 210 15.95 -0.23 16.90
C LEU A 210 17.13 -1.07 16.46
N GLU A 211 17.09 -1.55 15.23
CA GLU A 211 18.22 -2.16 14.52
C GLU A 211 18.50 -1.38 13.22
N HIS A 212 19.76 -1.23 12.85
CA HIS A 212 20.14 -0.66 11.56
C HIS A 212 20.62 -1.75 10.60
N GLN A 213 20.23 -1.64 9.35
CA GLN A 213 20.65 -2.55 8.29
C GLN A 213 21.06 -1.75 7.05
N LEU A 214 22.17 -2.09 6.41
CA LEU A 214 22.49 -1.55 5.08
C LEU A 214 21.54 -2.16 4.05
N VAL A 215 21.10 -1.37 3.07
CA VAL A 215 20.08 -1.76 2.09
C VAL A 215 20.44 -3.02 1.30
N ASP A 216 21.69 -3.15 0.87
CA ASP A 216 22.19 -4.35 0.17
C ASP A 216 22.14 -5.62 1.04
N SER A 217 22.46 -5.48 2.32
CA SER A 217 22.35 -6.58 3.28
C SER A 217 20.87 -6.85 3.66
N ALA A 218 20.02 -5.84 3.69
CA ALA A 218 18.58 -5.99 3.93
C ALA A 218 17.91 -6.79 2.80
N ALA A 219 18.21 -6.48 1.53
CA ALA A 219 17.73 -7.23 0.38
C ALA A 219 18.10 -8.73 0.48
N MET A 220 19.34 -9.05 0.85
CA MET A 220 19.75 -10.44 1.08
C MET A 220 18.96 -11.10 2.22
N LEU A 221 18.73 -10.38 3.33
CA LEU A 221 18.00 -10.90 4.50
C LEU A 221 16.51 -11.07 4.25
N MET A 222 15.90 -10.23 3.43
CA MET A 222 14.49 -10.39 3.03
C MET A 222 14.24 -11.71 2.30
N ILE A 223 15.23 -12.22 1.57
CA ILE A 223 15.15 -13.54 0.91
C ILE A 223 15.59 -14.68 1.84
N THR A 224 16.66 -14.48 2.62
CA THR A 224 17.26 -15.58 3.39
C THR A 224 16.67 -15.78 4.77
N ASN A 225 16.15 -14.73 5.40
CA ASN A 225 15.57 -14.74 6.74
C ASN A 225 14.49 -13.65 6.92
N PRO A 226 13.41 -13.64 6.11
CA PRO A 226 12.39 -12.59 6.15
C PRO A 226 11.64 -12.51 7.48
N ALA A 227 11.49 -13.61 8.21
CA ALA A 227 10.82 -13.65 9.52
C ALA A 227 11.56 -12.82 10.61
N LYS A 228 12.81 -12.41 10.37
CA LYS A 228 13.56 -11.51 11.24
C LYS A 228 12.87 -10.14 11.36
N PHE A 229 12.30 -9.63 10.27
CA PHE A 229 11.73 -8.28 10.20
C PHE A 229 10.36 -8.21 10.87
N ASP A 230 10.10 -7.08 11.55
CA ASP A 230 8.81 -6.73 12.13
C ASP A 230 8.28 -5.44 11.49
N VAL A 231 8.94 -4.30 11.73
CA VAL A 231 8.68 -3.06 11.02
C VAL A 231 9.98 -2.59 10.37
N VAL A 232 9.94 -2.44 9.06
CA VAL A 232 11.05 -1.89 8.27
C VAL A 232 10.74 -0.43 7.97
N VAL A 233 11.68 0.48 8.21
CA VAL A 233 11.56 1.88 7.80
C VAL A 233 12.72 2.27 6.91
N THR A 234 12.42 2.95 5.80
CA THR A 234 13.43 3.33 4.81
C THR A 234 13.00 4.50 3.94
N GLU A 235 13.98 5.09 3.26
CA GLU A 235 13.77 6.16 2.28
C GLU A 235 12.95 5.70 1.06
N ASN A 236 12.56 6.65 0.22
CA ASN A 236 11.65 6.45 -0.91
C ASN A 236 12.15 5.39 -1.90
N LEU A 237 13.34 5.57 -2.50
CA LEU A 237 13.88 4.66 -3.52
C LEU A 237 14.14 3.24 -2.95
N PHE A 238 14.77 3.15 -1.80
CA PHE A 238 15.03 1.84 -1.19
C PHE A 238 13.73 1.15 -0.79
N GLY A 239 12.77 1.93 -0.28
CA GLY A 239 11.44 1.42 0.09
C GLY A 239 10.66 0.89 -1.11
N ASP A 240 10.78 1.51 -2.27
CA ASP A 240 10.18 1.04 -3.51
C ASP A 240 10.73 -0.35 -3.89
N ILE A 241 12.04 -0.44 -4.01
CA ILE A 241 12.73 -1.67 -4.41
C ILE A 241 12.47 -2.81 -3.41
N LEU A 242 12.63 -2.53 -2.11
CA LEU A 242 12.50 -3.56 -1.07
C LEU A 242 11.06 -4.00 -0.85
N SER A 243 10.08 -3.13 -1.03
CA SER A 243 8.67 -3.52 -0.92
C SER A 243 8.23 -4.40 -2.09
N ASP A 244 8.72 -4.13 -3.30
CA ASP A 244 8.45 -4.95 -4.47
C ASP A 244 9.17 -6.31 -4.36
N GLU A 245 10.42 -6.34 -3.90
CA GLU A 245 11.12 -7.59 -3.55
C GLU A 245 10.35 -8.39 -2.50
N SER A 246 9.83 -7.73 -1.45
CA SER A 246 9.07 -8.37 -0.39
C SER A 246 7.75 -8.96 -0.88
N SER A 247 7.14 -8.39 -1.92
CA SER A 247 5.91 -8.87 -2.52
C SER A 247 6.06 -10.27 -3.13
N VAL A 248 7.26 -10.59 -3.62
CA VAL A 248 7.59 -11.91 -4.18
C VAL A 248 7.49 -13.02 -3.12
N LEU A 249 7.65 -12.69 -1.84
CA LEU A 249 7.54 -13.67 -0.74
C LEU A 249 6.15 -14.30 -0.65
N SER A 250 5.10 -13.54 -0.95
CA SER A 250 3.72 -14.04 -0.97
C SER A 250 3.39 -14.86 -2.22
N GLY A 251 4.19 -14.73 -3.28
CA GLY A 251 3.97 -15.36 -4.58
C GLY A 251 2.90 -14.71 -5.44
N THR A 252 2.23 -13.67 -4.94
CA THR A 252 1.20 -12.91 -5.68
C THR A 252 1.04 -11.50 -5.13
N LEU A 253 0.77 -10.54 -6.01
CA LEU A 253 0.39 -9.16 -5.66
C LEU A 253 -1.11 -9.05 -5.32
N GLY A 254 -1.92 -10.01 -5.75
CA GLY A 254 -3.38 -9.99 -5.66
C GLY A 254 -3.95 -10.06 -4.23
N VAL A 255 -3.10 -10.25 -3.22
CA VAL A 255 -3.51 -10.32 -1.80
C VAL A 255 -2.81 -9.27 -0.92
N MET A 256 -2.17 -8.28 -1.52
CA MET A 256 -1.36 -7.31 -0.78
C MET A 256 -1.98 -5.91 -0.84
N PRO A 257 -2.51 -5.40 0.27
CA PRO A 257 -2.99 -4.03 0.39
C PRO A 257 -1.83 -3.06 0.63
N SER A 258 -2.10 -1.77 0.44
CA SER A 258 -1.24 -0.70 0.92
C SER A 258 -2.04 0.50 1.41
N ALA A 259 -1.40 1.31 2.26
CA ALA A 259 -1.92 2.59 2.68
C ALA A 259 -0.87 3.68 2.47
N SER A 260 -1.32 4.88 2.13
CA SER A 260 -0.49 6.09 2.13
C SER A 260 -1.10 7.10 3.11
N HIS A 261 -0.39 7.38 4.21
CA HIS A 261 -0.88 8.23 5.28
C HIS A 261 -0.39 9.66 5.15
N SER A 262 -1.29 10.61 5.42
CA SER A 262 -0.94 12.01 5.71
C SER A 262 -0.71 12.22 7.21
N ALA A 263 -0.19 13.38 7.58
CA ALA A 263 -0.03 13.74 8.99
C ALA A 263 -1.37 14.13 9.65
N THR A 264 -2.23 14.82 8.93
CA THR A 264 -3.47 15.42 9.48
C THR A 264 -4.68 15.30 8.56
N GLY A 265 -4.48 14.93 7.30
CA GLY A 265 -5.54 14.81 6.29
C GLY A 265 -6.00 13.36 6.10
N PRO A 266 -6.81 13.11 5.06
CA PRO A 266 -7.25 11.76 4.70
C PRO A 266 -6.10 10.88 4.29
N SER A 267 -6.20 9.61 4.55
CA SER A 267 -5.28 8.58 4.06
C SER A 267 -5.85 7.89 2.83
N LEU A 268 -4.96 7.41 1.97
CA LEU A 268 -5.28 6.67 0.75
C LEU A 268 -5.01 5.18 0.97
N TYR A 269 -5.95 4.33 0.56
CA TYR A 269 -5.86 2.87 0.66
C TYR A 269 -6.04 2.26 -0.72
N GLU A 270 -5.09 1.43 -1.14
CA GLU A 270 -5.03 0.92 -2.50
C GLU A 270 -4.38 -0.48 -2.58
N PRO A 271 -4.73 -1.34 -3.55
CA PRO A 271 -3.94 -2.49 -3.92
C PRO A 271 -2.52 -2.09 -4.35
N ILE A 272 -1.55 -3.01 -4.22
CA ILE A 272 -0.19 -2.77 -4.75
C ILE A 272 -0.04 -3.12 -6.23
N HIS A 273 -1.01 -3.88 -6.80
CA HIS A 273 -1.00 -4.27 -8.22
C HIS A 273 -1.54 -3.16 -9.13
N GLY A 274 -1.22 -3.24 -10.42
CA GLY A 274 -1.70 -2.31 -11.45
C GLY A 274 -3.11 -2.62 -11.94
N SER A 275 -3.48 -1.97 -13.05
CA SER A 275 -4.83 -1.99 -13.64
C SER A 275 -5.15 -3.22 -14.49
N ALA A 276 -4.18 -4.07 -14.83
CA ALA A 276 -4.34 -5.30 -15.63
C ALA A 276 -5.35 -5.16 -16.80
N PRO A 277 -5.10 -4.26 -17.75
CA PRO A 277 -6.08 -3.90 -18.79
C PRO A 277 -6.46 -5.07 -19.71
N ASP A 278 -5.61 -6.09 -19.79
CA ASP A 278 -5.82 -7.30 -20.59
C ASP A 278 -6.96 -8.21 -20.06
N ILE A 279 -7.29 -8.10 -18.78
CA ILE A 279 -8.38 -8.87 -18.15
C ILE A 279 -9.55 -8.00 -17.69
N ALA A 280 -9.51 -6.69 -17.94
CA ALA A 280 -10.55 -5.75 -17.54
C ALA A 280 -11.93 -6.15 -18.10
N GLY A 281 -12.96 -6.07 -17.25
CA GLY A 281 -14.35 -6.38 -17.62
C GLY A 281 -14.65 -7.86 -17.84
N GLN A 282 -13.69 -8.77 -17.57
CA GLN A 282 -13.93 -10.20 -17.72
C GLN A 282 -14.46 -10.85 -16.44
N GLY A 283 -14.56 -10.15 -15.33
CA GLY A 283 -15.04 -10.67 -14.05
C GLY A 283 -14.15 -11.75 -13.44
N ILE A 284 -12.84 -11.70 -13.73
CA ILE A 284 -11.85 -12.69 -13.28
C ILE A 284 -10.74 -12.11 -12.41
N ALA A 285 -10.73 -10.80 -12.22
CA ALA A 285 -9.75 -10.14 -11.36
C ALA A 285 -9.89 -10.58 -9.90
N ASN A 286 -8.76 -10.72 -9.22
CA ASN A 286 -8.72 -11.02 -7.80
C ASN A 286 -9.05 -9.75 -6.98
N PRO A 287 -10.14 -9.72 -6.18
CA PRO A 287 -10.53 -8.54 -5.43
C PRO A 287 -9.87 -8.46 -4.03
N ILE A 288 -9.11 -9.48 -3.60
CA ILE A 288 -8.66 -9.61 -2.21
C ILE A 288 -7.80 -8.44 -1.78
N SER A 289 -6.89 -7.96 -2.63
CA SER A 289 -6.03 -6.83 -2.30
C SER A 289 -6.84 -5.55 -2.00
N MET A 290 -7.89 -5.28 -2.79
CA MET A 290 -8.81 -4.15 -2.56
C MET A 290 -9.64 -4.35 -1.29
N ILE A 291 -10.14 -5.55 -1.05
CA ILE A 291 -10.90 -5.91 0.17
C ILE A 291 -10.03 -5.74 1.42
N LEU A 292 -8.76 -6.15 1.37
CA LEU A 292 -7.81 -5.93 2.46
C LEU A 292 -7.42 -4.46 2.62
N SER A 293 -7.43 -3.67 1.53
CA SER A 293 -7.27 -2.21 1.61
C SER A 293 -8.44 -1.54 2.34
N VAL A 294 -9.67 -2.06 2.16
CA VAL A 294 -10.83 -1.65 2.97
C VAL A 294 -10.61 -2.00 4.44
N ALA A 295 -10.10 -3.19 4.76
CA ALA A 295 -9.79 -3.56 6.14
C ALA A 295 -8.74 -2.61 6.77
N MET A 296 -7.70 -2.24 6.03
CA MET A 296 -6.71 -1.24 6.49
C MET A 296 -7.38 0.12 6.76
N MET A 297 -8.24 0.59 5.86
CA MET A 297 -9.00 1.83 6.04
C MET A 297 -9.83 1.82 7.33
N LEU A 298 -10.54 0.73 7.57
CA LEU A 298 -11.37 0.57 8.77
C LEU A 298 -10.53 0.61 10.05
N ARG A 299 -9.37 -0.03 10.05
CA ARG A 299 -8.44 -0.05 11.18
C ARG A 299 -7.80 1.32 11.40
N ASP A 300 -7.19 1.88 10.37
CA ASP A 300 -6.24 2.98 10.51
C ASP A 300 -6.94 4.35 10.54
N SER A 301 -7.98 4.56 9.71
CA SER A 301 -8.70 5.84 9.64
C SER A 301 -9.96 5.87 10.51
N PHE A 302 -10.64 4.73 10.69
CA PHE A 302 -11.96 4.71 11.31
C PHE A 302 -11.97 4.11 12.71
N ALA A 303 -10.88 3.47 13.14
CA ALA A 303 -10.77 2.75 14.42
C ALA A 303 -11.84 1.64 14.61
N GLU A 304 -12.36 1.10 13.50
CA GLU A 304 -13.32 -0.01 13.47
C GLU A 304 -12.52 -1.35 13.46
N LEU A 305 -11.83 -1.63 14.56
CA LEU A 305 -10.86 -2.73 14.65
C LEU A 305 -11.51 -4.10 14.45
N GLU A 306 -12.64 -4.36 15.11
CA GLU A 306 -13.36 -5.64 15.01
C GLU A 306 -13.86 -5.89 13.57
N ALA A 307 -14.30 -4.84 12.88
CA ALA A 307 -14.73 -4.91 11.49
C ALA A 307 -13.56 -5.25 10.56
N ALA A 308 -12.41 -4.62 10.77
CA ALA A 308 -11.19 -4.89 10.01
C ALA A 308 -10.70 -6.34 10.21
N GLU A 309 -10.64 -6.81 11.45
CA GLU A 309 -10.26 -8.18 11.80
C GLU A 309 -11.22 -9.22 11.21
N ALA A 310 -12.54 -8.92 11.18
CA ALA A 310 -13.53 -9.79 10.57
C ALA A 310 -13.29 -9.95 9.07
N ILE A 311 -12.96 -8.89 8.33
CA ILE A 311 -12.63 -8.96 6.91
C ILE A 311 -11.37 -9.81 6.70
N GLU A 312 -10.32 -9.58 7.48
CA GLU A 312 -9.05 -10.33 7.36
C GLU A 312 -9.27 -11.83 7.64
N ALA A 313 -10.03 -12.17 8.67
CA ALA A 313 -10.39 -13.55 8.99
C ALA A 313 -11.26 -14.18 7.89
N ALA A 314 -12.22 -13.45 7.33
CA ALA A 314 -13.06 -13.92 6.23
C ALA A 314 -12.25 -14.24 4.97
N VAL A 315 -11.29 -13.39 4.62
CA VAL A 315 -10.34 -13.66 3.54
C VAL A 315 -9.52 -14.92 3.81
N GLU A 316 -8.94 -15.04 5.01
CA GLU A 316 -8.12 -16.20 5.39
C GLU A 316 -8.94 -17.50 5.34
N ASN A 317 -10.16 -17.49 5.88
CA ASN A 317 -11.08 -18.63 5.84
C ASN A 317 -11.48 -19.02 4.40
N THR A 318 -11.75 -18.03 3.54
CA THR A 318 -12.11 -18.26 2.13
C THR A 318 -10.95 -18.95 1.39
N LEU A 319 -9.74 -18.47 1.57
CA LEU A 319 -8.54 -19.07 0.99
C LEU A 319 -8.28 -20.49 1.53
N ALA A 320 -8.48 -20.69 2.83
CA ALA A 320 -8.32 -22.01 3.47
C ALA A 320 -9.34 -23.05 2.96
N GLN A 321 -10.52 -22.61 2.52
CA GLN A 321 -11.53 -23.47 1.87
C GLN A 321 -11.16 -23.84 0.42
N GLY A 322 -10.02 -23.33 -0.10
CA GLY A 322 -9.59 -23.59 -1.48
C GLY A 322 -10.38 -22.79 -2.52
N ILE A 323 -11.08 -21.73 -2.12
CA ILE A 323 -11.76 -20.81 -3.02
C ILE A 323 -10.72 -19.82 -3.54
N LEU A 324 -10.25 -20.03 -4.78
CA LEU A 324 -9.08 -19.33 -5.34
C LEU A 324 -9.41 -18.77 -6.73
N THR A 325 -8.99 -17.54 -6.97
CA THR A 325 -9.01 -16.91 -8.30
C THR A 325 -7.91 -17.48 -9.21
N ARG A 326 -7.91 -17.11 -10.49
CA ARG A 326 -6.99 -17.69 -11.50
C ARG A 326 -5.51 -17.41 -11.18
N ASP A 327 -5.18 -16.22 -10.72
CA ASP A 327 -3.83 -15.83 -10.30
C ASP A 327 -3.33 -16.60 -9.07
N LEU A 328 -4.27 -17.15 -8.27
CA LEU A 328 -3.99 -18.02 -7.13
C LEU A 328 -4.03 -19.52 -7.48
N GLY A 329 -4.18 -19.85 -8.76
CA GLY A 329 -4.27 -21.23 -9.25
C GLY A 329 -5.67 -21.86 -9.20
N GLY A 330 -6.71 -21.08 -8.93
CA GLY A 330 -8.10 -21.51 -8.88
C GLY A 330 -8.89 -21.20 -10.16
N GLN A 331 -10.23 -21.14 -10.04
CA GLN A 331 -11.13 -20.94 -11.17
C GLN A 331 -12.25 -19.92 -10.88
N VAL A 332 -12.35 -19.40 -9.65
CA VAL A 332 -13.45 -18.50 -9.31
C VAL A 332 -13.20 -17.09 -9.89
N GLY A 333 -14.30 -16.42 -10.25
CA GLY A 333 -14.26 -15.04 -10.70
C GLY A 333 -14.40 -14.05 -9.54
N THR A 334 -14.30 -12.75 -9.86
CA THR A 334 -14.35 -11.63 -8.91
C THR A 334 -15.60 -11.67 -8.03
N ALA A 335 -16.79 -11.82 -8.64
CA ALA A 335 -18.07 -11.85 -7.91
C ALA A 335 -18.17 -13.04 -6.95
N GLN A 336 -17.78 -14.25 -7.39
CA GLN A 336 -17.84 -15.44 -6.54
C GLN A 336 -16.86 -15.36 -5.37
N MET A 337 -15.65 -14.81 -5.58
CA MET A 337 -14.69 -14.56 -4.51
C MET A 337 -15.26 -13.59 -3.47
N THR A 338 -15.85 -12.49 -3.93
CA THR A 338 -16.47 -11.49 -3.08
C THR A 338 -17.60 -12.06 -2.24
N GLU A 339 -18.53 -12.81 -2.87
CA GLU A 339 -19.62 -13.47 -2.18
C GLU A 339 -19.12 -14.47 -1.12
N SER A 340 -18.09 -15.24 -1.47
CA SER A 340 -17.48 -16.21 -0.54
C SER A 340 -16.87 -15.54 0.68
N ILE A 341 -16.22 -14.38 0.50
CA ILE A 341 -15.68 -13.59 1.62
C ILE A 341 -16.81 -13.05 2.48
N ILE A 342 -17.87 -12.50 1.88
CA ILE A 342 -19.05 -11.99 2.62
C ILE A 342 -19.71 -13.12 3.44
N ASN A 343 -19.82 -14.32 2.87
CA ASN A 343 -20.40 -15.48 3.57
C ASN A 343 -19.53 -15.98 4.74
N ASN A 344 -18.25 -15.61 4.78
CA ASN A 344 -17.33 -15.94 5.87
C ASN A 344 -17.19 -14.81 6.91
N LEU A 345 -17.83 -13.64 6.70
CA LEU A 345 -17.94 -12.57 7.70
C LEU A 345 -18.86 -13.01 8.84
#